data_5e3b51c4eb732e8f6ce35a112601a76a
#
_entry.id   5e3b51c4eb732e8f6ce35a112601a76a
#
_cell.length_a   1.000
_cell.length_b   1.000
_cell.length_c   1.000
_cell.angle_alpha   90.00
_cell.angle_beta   90.00
_cell.angle_gamma   90.00
#
_symmetry.space_group_name_H-M   'P 1'
#
loop_
_entity.id
_entity.type
_entity.pdbx_description
1 polymer ?
#
loop_
_entity_poly.entity_id
_entity_poly.type
_entity_poly.pdbx_seq_one_letter_code
_entity_poly.pdbx_strand_id
1 'polypeptide(L)'
;ITTMNTPLPDLESEYKTEGFGYAGADLFDAGFNLGKKAVEVCGLQAGDKAFIWGLASMPNRGERTKGAIAGVEAAGVEVVYQEIPDNVNSDASQGTPMYVATYSANPDIKMAITDHGGLTASLPTYMKAAGHGTEEVCGAGFDLSAPIVDGINSGYIDVVIDQQPFIQGYMPI
;
A
#
# COMPACT_ATOMS: atom_id res chain seq x y z
N ILE A 1 -13.89 15.55 19.68
CA ILE A 1 -12.93 14.46 19.39
C ILE A 1 -12.81 14.31 17.89
N THR A 2 -11.59 14.19 17.39
CA THR A 2 -11.32 13.95 15.97
C THR A 2 -10.40 12.74 15.82
N THR A 3 -10.74 11.82 14.93
CA THR A 3 -9.86 10.72 14.53
C THR A 3 -8.99 11.13 13.36
N MET A 4 -7.88 10.45 13.18
CA MET A 4 -6.96 10.65 12.06
C MET A 4 -6.54 9.31 11.46
N ASN A 5 -6.08 9.32 10.23
CA ASN A 5 -5.54 8.19 9.47
C ASN A 5 -6.55 7.07 9.13
N THR A 6 -7.37 6.62 10.08
CA THR A 6 -8.42 5.63 9.83
C THR A 6 -9.77 6.18 10.30
N PRO A 7 -10.79 6.29 9.46
CA PRO A 7 -12.11 6.78 9.83
C PRO A 7 -12.84 5.77 10.72
N LEU A 8 -13.73 6.27 11.56
CA LEU A 8 -14.65 5.49 12.39
C LEU A 8 -16.10 5.91 12.07
N PRO A 9 -16.64 5.51 10.90
CA PRO A 9 -17.88 6.08 10.36
C PRO A 9 -19.10 5.91 11.28
N ASP A 10 -19.16 4.83 12.05
CA ASP A 10 -20.26 4.63 13.01
C ASP A 10 -20.23 5.68 14.11
N LEU A 11 -19.05 5.94 14.70
CA LEU A 11 -18.87 6.97 15.71
C LEU A 11 -19.02 8.38 15.13
N GLU A 12 -18.54 8.60 13.93
CA GLU A 12 -18.74 9.86 13.22
C GLU A 12 -20.23 10.16 13.01
N SER A 13 -21.01 9.15 12.62
CA SER A 13 -22.46 9.29 12.44
C SER A 13 -23.18 9.56 13.74
N GLU A 14 -22.80 8.85 14.83
CA GLU A 14 -23.43 8.96 16.15
C GLU A 14 -23.13 10.30 16.84
N TYR A 15 -21.87 10.76 16.78
CA TYR A 15 -21.40 11.93 17.56
C TYR A 15 -21.10 13.18 16.70
N LYS A 16 -21.53 13.21 15.46
CA LYS A 16 -21.27 14.33 14.54
C LYS A 16 -21.72 15.68 15.10
N THR A 17 -22.88 15.73 15.75
CA THR A 17 -23.43 16.95 16.36
C THR A 17 -22.69 17.39 17.61
N GLU A 18 -21.87 16.53 18.20
CA GLU A 18 -21.06 16.78 19.38
C GLU A 18 -19.61 17.14 19.04
N GLY A 19 -19.32 17.42 17.75
CA GLY A 19 -17.99 17.82 17.29
C GLY A 19 -17.03 16.65 17.09
N PHE A 20 -17.55 15.43 16.86
CA PHE A 20 -16.72 14.33 16.42
C PHE A 20 -16.46 14.45 14.91
N GLY A 21 -15.23 14.23 14.49
CA GLY A 21 -14.84 14.32 13.08
C GLY A 21 -13.67 13.42 12.71
N TYR A 22 -13.33 13.44 11.43
CA TYR A 22 -12.21 12.73 10.86
C TYR A 22 -11.32 13.70 10.07
N ALA A 23 -10.02 13.60 10.27
CA ALA A 23 -9.01 14.30 9.48
C ALA A 23 -8.07 13.27 8.83
N GLY A 24 -8.26 13.03 7.55
CA GLY A 24 -7.48 12.05 6.80
C GLY A 24 -7.93 11.97 5.34
N ALA A 25 -7.27 11.10 4.59
CA ALA A 25 -7.66 10.80 3.22
C ALA A 25 -8.84 9.82 3.18
N ASP A 26 -9.65 9.87 2.11
CA ASP A 26 -10.48 8.73 1.77
C ASP A 26 -9.58 7.54 1.45
N LEU A 27 -9.73 6.45 2.22
CA LEU A 27 -8.82 5.32 2.13
C LEU A 27 -8.99 4.54 0.83
N PHE A 28 -10.23 4.39 0.36
CA PHE A 28 -10.49 3.71 -0.92
C PHE A 28 -9.91 4.52 -2.08
N ASP A 29 -10.19 5.81 -2.13
CA ASP A 29 -9.69 6.69 -3.20
C ASP A 29 -8.16 6.78 -3.18
N ALA A 30 -7.52 6.83 -2.00
CA ALA A 30 -6.07 6.81 -1.88
C ALA A 30 -5.48 5.51 -2.46
N GLY A 31 -6.07 4.36 -2.12
CA GLY A 31 -5.68 3.06 -2.68
C GLY A 31 -5.88 3.01 -4.20
N PHE A 32 -7.06 3.41 -4.68
CA PHE A 32 -7.41 3.41 -6.09
C PHE A 32 -6.44 4.26 -6.93
N ASN A 33 -6.13 5.46 -6.45
CA ASN A 33 -5.20 6.34 -7.11
C ASN A 33 -3.76 5.79 -7.10
N LEU A 34 -3.33 5.14 -6.00
CA LEU A 34 -2.04 4.46 -5.97
C LEU A 34 -1.98 3.35 -7.01
N GLY A 35 -2.97 2.43 -7.02
CA GLY A 35 -3.02 1.31 -7.96
C GLY A 35 -3.00 1.77 -9.41
N LYS A 36 -3.87 2.72 -9.75
CA LYS A 36 -3.93 3.32 -11.09
C LYS A 36 -2.62 3.98 -11.50
N LYS A 37 -2.03 4.79 -10.59
CA LYS A 37 -0.79 5.52 -10.89
C LYS A 37 0.41 4.58 -10.99
N ALA A 38 0.46 3.53 -10.17
CA ALA A 38 1.50 2.52 -10.24
C ALA A 38 1.45 1.77 -11.57
N VAL A 39 0.29 1.33 -12.04
CA VAL A 39 0.15 0.72 -13.37
C VAL A 39 0.67 1.63 -14.47
N GLU A 40 0.31 2.93 -14.44
CA GLU A 40 0.77 3.92 -15.42
C GLU A 40 2.30 4.09 -15.41
N VAL A 41 2.89 4.32 -14.23
CA VAL A 41 4.33 4.60 -14.09
C VAL A 41 5.17 3.36 -14.40
N CYS A 42 4.72 2.20 -13.95
CA CYS A 42 5.40 0.92 -14.19
C CYS A 42 5.15 0.36 -15.60
N GLY A 43 4.28 1.00 -16.39
CA GLY A 43 4.02 0.61 -17.79
C GLY A 43 3.34 -0.75 -17.96
N LEU A 44 2.57 -1.21 -16.94
CA LEU A 44 1.86 -2.49 -17.03
C LEU A 44 0.74 -2.43 -18.08
N GLN A 45 0.52 -3.57 -18.71
CA GLN A 45 -0.52 -3.74 -19.72
C GLN A 45 -1.59 -4.72 -19.23
N ALA A 46 -2.75 -4.71 -19.88
CA ALA A 46 -3.79 -5.70 -19.61
C ALA A 46 -3.25 -7.14 -19.78
N GLY A 47 -3.51 -7.98 -18.78
CA GLY A 47 -2.99 -9.35 -18.67
C GLY A 47 -1.64 -9.48 -17.95
N ASP A 48 -0.96 -8.37 -17.62
CA ASP A 48 0.18 -8.41 -16.71
C ASP A 48 -0.28 -8.69 -15.26
N LYS A 49 0.64 -9.11 -14.41
CA LYS A 49 0.33 -9.44 -13.00
C LYS A 49 0.95 -8.46 -12.02
N ALA A 50 0.18 -8.10 -11.01
CA ALA A 50 0.62 -7.29 -9.87
C ALA A 50 0.37 -8.03 -8.56
N PHE A 51 1.34 -8.01 -7.65
CA PHE A 51 1.20 -8.48 -6.29
C PHE A 51 0.72 -7.34 -5.40
N ILE A 52 -0.38 -7.53 -4.69
CA ILE A 52 -0.87 -6.59 -3.68
C ILE A 52 -0.84 -7.25 -2.32
N TRP A 53 -0.03 -6.70 -1.44
CA TRP A 53 0.11 -7.17 -0.06
C TRP A 53 -0.54 -6.19 0.88
N GLY A 54 -1.69 -6.56 1.44
CA GLY A 54 -2.55 -5.60 2.14
C GLY A 54 -3.37 -6.21 3.26
N LEU A 55 -4.31 -5.42 3.77
CA LEU A 55 -5.17 -5.71 4.93
C LEU A 55 -6.66 -5.63 4.55
N ALA A 56 -7.06 -6.21 3.41
CA ALA A 56 -8.42 -6.06 2.87
C ALA A 56 -9.51 -6.55 3.82
N SER A 57 -9.21 -7.49 4.71
CA SER A 57 -10.14 -8.02 5.70
C SER A 57 -10.35 -7.11 6.92
N MET A 58 -9.44 -6.14 7.14
CA MET A 58 -9.51 -5.27 8.31
C MET A 58 -10.62 -4.23 8.17
N PRO A 59 -11.56 -4.11 9.12
CA PRO A 59 -12.62 -3.12 9.06
C PRO A 59 -12.10 -1.69 8.89
N ASN A 60 -12.75 -0.90 8.05
CA ASN A 60 -12.41 0.47 7.68
C ASN A 60 -11.01 0.61 7.04
N ARG A 61 -9.98 0.13 7.73
CA ARG A 61 -8.57 0.20 7.27
C ARG A 61 -8.35 -0.55 5.95
N GLY A 62 -9.07 -1.64 5.73
CA GLY A 62 -8.99 -2.47 4.53
C GLY A 62 -9.48 -1.79 3.25
N GLU A 63 -10.23 -0.70 3.35
CA GLU A 63 -10.72 0.05 2.18
C GLU A 63 -9.56 0.53 1.29
N ARG A 64 -8.42 0.88 1.87
CA ARG A 64 -7.21 1.26 1.13
C ARG A 64 -6.67 0.12 0.25
N THR A 65 -6.61 -1.09 0.79
CA THR A 65 -6.21 -2.28 0.02
C THR A 65 -7.22 -2.59 -1.09
N LYS A 66 -8.51 -2.52 -0.80
CA LYS A 66 -9.57 -2.73 -1.79
C LYS A 66 -9.50 -1.70 -2.91
N GLY A 67 -9.24 -0.44 -2.56
CA GLY A 67 -9.01 0.61 -3.55
C GLY A 67 -7.82 0.29 -4.45
N ALA A 68 -6.66 -0.12 -3.87
CA ALA A 68 -5.48 -0.47 -4.65
C ALA A 68 -5.74 -1.63 -5.62
N ILE A 69 -6.46 -2.67 -5.18
CA ILE A 69 -6.90 -3.77 -6.03
C ILE A 69 -7.76 -3.23 -7.19
N ALA A 70 -8.79 -2.47 -6.88
CA ALA A 70 -9.69 -1.91 -7.90
C ALA A 70 -8.96 -1.00 -8.90
N GLY A 71 -7.98 -0.21 -8.42
CA GLY A 71 -7.19 0.68 -9.27
C GLY A 71 -6.29 -0.07 -10.26
N VAL A 72 -5.74 -1.20 -9.85
CA VAL A 72 -4.92 -2.09 -10.70
C VAL A 72 -5.81 -2.85 -11.69
N GLU A 73 -6.91 -3.44 -11.23
CA GLU A 73 -7.86 -4.20 -12.06
C GLU A 73 -8.55 -3.33 -13.12
N ALA A 74 -8.77 -2.03 -12.83
CA ALA A 74 -9.35 -1.09 -13.78
C ALA A 74 -8.53 -0.94 -15.07
N ALA A 75 -7.24 -1.29 -15.03
CA ALA A 75 -6.36 -1.32 -16.20
C ALA A 75 -6.26 -2.70 -16.87
N GLY A 76 -7.03 -3.69 -16.41
CA GLY A 76 -6.98 -5.07 -16.90
C GLY A 76 -5.77 -5.88 -16.42
N VAL A 77 -5.07 -5.39 -15.39
CA VAL A 77 -3.93 -6.09 -14.76
C VAL A 77 -4.48 -7.12 -13.77
N GLU A 78 -3.95 -8.33 -13.79
CA GLU A 78 -4.32 -9.40 -12.86
C GLU A 78 -3.71 -9.15 -11.47
N VAL A 79 -4.52 -9.31 -10.43
CA VAL A 79 -4.08 -9.11 -9.04
C VAL A 79 -3.84 -10.44 -8.35
N VAL A 80 -2.61 -10.64 -7.89
CA VAL A 80 -2.24 -11.66 -6.90
C VAL A 80 -2.31 -10.99 -5.54
N TYR A 81 -3.41 -11.22 -4.82
CA TYR A 81 -3.60 -10.63 -3.50
C TYR A 81 -3.16 -11.57 -2.39
N GLN A 82 -2.55 -11.01 -1.35
CA GLN A 82 -2.23 -11.71 -0.12
C GLN A 82 -2.52 -10.82 1.10
N GLU A 83 -3.20 -11.38 2.09
CA GLU A 83 -3.40 -10.72 3.38
C GLU A 83 -2.09 -10.66 4.16
N ILE A 84 -1.83 -9.54 4.82
CA ILE A 84 -0.67 -9.37 5.70
C ILE A 84 -0.98 -10.07 7.04
N PRO A 85 -0.21 -11.09 7.45
CA PRO A 85 -0.43 -11.71 8.75
C PRO A 85 0.04 -10.80 9.90
N ASP A 86 -0.54 -10.97 11.07
CA ASP A 86 -0.32 -10.12 12.24
C ASP A 86 1.16 -9.95 12.64
N ASN A 87 1.94 -11.01 12.53
CA ASN A 87 3.37 -10.96 12.82
C ASN A 87 4.13 -10.07 11.83
N VAL A 88 3.78 -10.10 10.54
CA VAL A 88 4.40 -9.25 9.51
C VAL A 88 3.87 -7.81 9.62
N ASN A 89 2.59 -7.64 9.95
CA ASN A 89 2.02 -6.30 10.19
C ASN A 89 2.69 -5.60 11.38
N SER A 90 3.08 -6.38 12.40
CA SER A 90 3.79 -5.87 13.59
C SER A 90 5.29 -5.67 13.34
N ASP A 91 5.89 -6.51 12.50
CA ASP A 91 7.33 -6.48 12.17
C ASP A 91 7.54 -6.86 10.70
N ALA A 92 7.66 -5.86 9.84
CA ALA A 92 7.82 -6.05 8.40
C ALA A 92 9.05 -6.92 8.03
N SER A 93 10.07 -7.00 8.88
CA SER A 93 11.25 -7.85 8.60
C SER A 93 10.90 -9.32 8.46
N GLN A 94 9.84 -9.78 9.11
CA GLN A 94 9.33 -11.16 9.03
C GLN A 94 8.64 -11.49 7.69
N GLY A 95 8.41 -10.47 6.86
CA GLY A 95 7.72 -10.64 5.58
C GLY A 95 8.58 -11.23 4.46
N THR A 96 9.90 -11.21 4.57
CA THR A 96 10.80 -11.66 3.51
C THR A 96 10.50 -13.07 2.98
N PRO A 97 10.31 -14.11 3.81
CA PRO A 97 10.02 -15.45 3.30
C PRO A 97 8.70 -15.54 2.52
N MET A 98 7.68 -14.78 2.95
CA MET A 98 6.37 -14.75 2.27
C MET A 98 6.48 -14.07 0.92
N TYR A 99 7.17 -12.94 0.84
CA TYR A 99 7.42 -12.24 -0.41
C TYR A 99 8.12 -13.15 -1.42
N VAL A 100 9.23 -13.79 -1.00
CA VAL A 100 9.99 -14.72 -1.83
C VAL A 100 9.12 -15.89 -2.31
N ALA A 101 8.31 -16.48 -1.42
CA ALA A 101 7.41 -17.58 -1.76
C ALA A 101 6.35 -17.16 -2.79
N THR A 102 5.77 -15.95 -2.65
CA THR A 102 4.77 -15.41 -3.58
C THR A 102 5.35 -15.26 -4.99
N TYR A 103 6.53 -14.68 -5.10
CA TYR A 103 7.21 -14.53 -6.40
C TYR A 103 7.68 -15.86 -6.98
N SER A 104 8.14 -16.79 -6.14
CA SER A 104 8.51 -18.14 -6.63
C SER A 104 7.32 -18.88 -7.21
N ALA A 105 6.13 -18.67 -6.66
CA ALA A 105 4.88 -19.25 -7.17
C ALA A 105 4.31 -18.51 -8.39
N ASN A 106 4.66 -17.23 -8.56
CA ASN A 106 4.16 -16.35 -9.62
C ASN A 106 5.30 -15.53 -10.22
N PRO A 107 6.21 -16.15 -10.98
CA PRO A 107 7.43 -15.48 -11.48
C PRO A 107 7.16 -14.42 -12.54
N ASP A 108 5.94 -14.30 -13.02
CA ASP A 108 5.47 -13.33 -14.00
C ASP A 108 4.88 -12.04 -13.39
N ILE A 109 4.94 -11.88 -12.05
CA ILE A 109 4.56 -10.64 -11.39
C ILE A 109 5.55 -9.53 -11.74
N LYS A 110 5.03 -8.41 -12.24
CA LYS A 110 5.81 -7.23 -12.67
C LYS A 110 5.76 -6.07 -11.69
N MET A 111 4.85 -6.07 -10.73
CA MET A 111 4.67 -4.98 -9.77
C MET A 111 4.32 -5.52 -8.39
N ALA A 112 4.83 -4.88 -7.34
CA ALA A 112 4.44 -5.11 -5.96
C ALA A 112 3.87 -3.82 -5.34
N ILE A 113 2.67 -3.89 -4.79
CA ILE A 113 2.07 -2.82 -3.99
C ILE A 113 1.96 -3.26 -2.54
N THR A 114 2.46 -2.43 -1.63
CA THR A 114 2.36 -2.66 -0.18
C THR A 114 1.46 -1.63 0.49
N ASP A 115 0.71 -2.07 1.49
CA ASP A 115 -0.39 -1.32 2.08
C ASP A 115 0.03 -0.26 3.12
N HIS A 116 1.25 -0.31 3.66
CA HIS A 116 1.72 0.66 4.65
C HIS A 116 3.24 0.83 4.66
N GLY A 117 3.70 1.94 5.26
CA GLY A 117 5.08 2.39 5.22
C GLY A 117 6.13 1.40 5.71
N GLY A 118 5.81 0.56 6.70
CA GLY A 118 6.74 -0.47 7.16
C GLY A 118 7.09 -1.49 6.08
N LEU A 119 6.07 -1.98 5.36
CA LEU A 119 6.26 -2.89 4.23
C LEU A 119 6.88 -2.17 3.02
N THR A 120 6.42 -0.93 2.74
CA THR A 120 7.00 -0.12 1.65
C THR A 120 8.51 0.10 1.86
N ALA A 121 8.91 0.44 3.08
CA ALA A 121 10.32 0.60 3.45
C ALA A 121 11.14 -0.71 3.30
N SER A 122 10.48 -1.85 3.40
CA SER A 122 11.11 -3.17 3.30
C SER A 122 11.14 -3.73 1.89
N LEU A 123 10.44 -3.13 0.92
CA LEU A 123 10.42 -3.58 -0.49
C LEU A 123 11.80 -3.83 -1.09
N PRO A 124 12.82 -2.94 -0.92
CA PRO A 124 14.15 -3.20 -1.44
C PRO A 124 14.79 -4.48 -0.89
N THR A 125 14.53 -4.78 0.39
CA THR A 125 15.04 -5.99 1.06
C THR A 125 14.33 -7.23 0.52
N TYR A 126 13.01 -7.17 0.35
CA TYR A 126 12.22 -8.27 -0.17
C TYR A 126 12.59 -8.60 -1.62
N MET A 127 12.68 -7.59 -2.47
CA MET A 127 13.06 -7.75 -3.89
C MET A 127 14.44 -8.36 -4.04
N LYS A 128 15.43 -7.86 -3.30
CA LYS A 128 16.80 -8.43 -3.29
C LYS A 128 16.80 -9.89 -2.82
N ALA A 129 16.03 -10.21 -1.79
CA ALA A 129 15.93 -11.59 -1.30
C ALA A 129 15.26 -12.54 -2.32
N ALA A 130 14.33 -12.02 -3.12
CA ALA A 130 13.72 -12.76 -4.23
C ALA A 130 14.62 -12.84 -5.48
N GLY A 131 15.76 -12.16 -5.48
CA GLY A 131 16.71 -12.14 -6.61
C GLY A 131 16.37 -11.12 -7.68
N HIS A 132 15.47 -10.15 -7.39
CA HIS A 132 15.06 -9.12 -8.35
C HIS A 132 15.98 -7.89 -8.31
N GLY A 133 16.35 -7.41 -9.49
CA GLY A 133 16.97 -6.13 -9.72
C GLY A 133 15.95 -4.98 -9.74
N THR A 134 16.46 -3.76 -9.86
CA THR A 134 15.65 -2.52 -9.78
C THR A 134 14.68 -2.32 -10.96
N GLU A 135 14.91 -2.97 -12.09
CA GLU A 135 14.09 -2.83 -13.30
C GLU A 135 13.21 -4.05 -13.59
N GLU A 136 13.23 -5.06 -12.70
CA GLU A 136 12.53 -6.32 -12.93
C GLU A 136 11.13 -6.33 -12.35
N VAL A 137 10.96 -5.69 -11.18
CA VAL A 137 9.69 -5.58 -10.47
C VAL A 137 9.52 -4.16 -9.99
N CYS A 138 8.44 -3.51 -10.40
CA CYS A 138 8.11 -2.16 -9.99
C CYS A 138 7.55 -2.14 -8.56
N GLY A 139 8.06 -1.25 -7.70
CA GLY A 139 7.66 -1.12 -6.30
C GLY A 139 6.74 0.06 -6.06
N ALA A 140 5.62 -0.17 -5.37
CA ALA A 140 4.72 0.91 -4.99
C ALA A 140 4.18 0.75 -3.56
N GLY A 141 3.79 1.86 -2.94
CA GLY A 141 3.25 1.78 -1.59
C GLY A 141 2.86 3.12 -0.98
N PHE A 142 2.77 3.13 0.33
CA PHE A 142 2.34 4.28 1.11
C PHE A 142 3.48 4.81 1.98
N ASP A 143 3.30 6.05 2.38
CA ASP A 143 4.14 6.83 3.29
C ASP A 143 5.47 7.30 2.69
N LEU A 144 6.10 8.21 3.41
CA LEU A 144 7.39 8.76 3.06
C LEU A 144 8.27 8.79 4.33
N SER A 145 9.31 7.96 4.32
CA SER A 145 10.30 7.88 5.39
C SER A 145 11.70 7.80 4.78
N ALA A 146 12.74 7.98 5.58
CA ALA A 146 14.10 7.92 5.06
C ALA A 146 14.40 6.60 4.31
N PRO A 147 14.06 5.40 4.83
CA PRO A 147 14.26 4.15 4.07
C PRO A 147 13.46 4.08 2.76
N ILE A 148 12.26 4.70 2.71
CA ILE A 148 11.47 4.74 1.46
C ILE A 148 12.14 5.66 0.44
N VAL A 149 12.63 6.84 0.88
CA VAL A 149 13.40 7.74 0.01
C VAL A 149 14.66 7.06 -0.53
N ASP A 150 15.38 6.31 0.31
CA ASP A 150 16.53 5.51 -0.13
C ASP A 150 16.11 4.43 -1.15
N GLY A 151 14.94 3.81 -0.95
CA GLY A 151 14.34 2.86 -1.89
C GLY A 151 14.03 3.49 -3.25
N ILE A 152 13.49 4.71 -3.26
CA ILE A 152 13.22 5.49 -4.49
C ILE A 152 14.54 5.84 -5.19
N ASN A 153 15.50 6.39 -4.44
CA ASN A 153 16.80 6.78 -5.01
C ASN A 153 17.59 5.60 -5.57
N SER A 154 17.40 4.41 -5.01
CA SER A 154 18.04 3.18 -5.49
C SER A 154 17.24 2.44 -6.58
N GLY A 155 16.06 2.93 -6.96
CA GLY A 155 15.24 2.37 -8.03
C GLY A 155 14.47 1.08 -7.68
N TYR A 156 14.29 0.78 -6.39
CA TYR A 156 13.45 -0.33 -5.93
C TYR A 156 12.01 0.08 -5.63
N ILE A 157 11.75 1.37 -5.49
CA ILE A 157 10.42 1.94 -5.26
C ILE A 157 10.19 3.02 -6.30
N ASP A 158 9.10 2.91 -7.04
CA ASP A 158 8.78 3.79 -8.17
C ASP A 158 7.67 4.78 -7.84
N VAL A 159 6.70 4.37 -7.02
CA VAL A 159 5.51 5.17 -6.69
C VAL A 159 5.17 5.07 -5.22
N VAL A 160 4.97 6.21 -4.57
CA VAL A 160 4.42 6.26 -3.21
C VAL A 160 3.36 7.34 -3.08
N ILE A 161 2.41 7.13 -2.18
CA ILE A 161 1.49 8.15 -1.71
C ILE A 161 1.90 8.57 -0.30
N ASP A 162 2.26 9.84 -0.13
CA ASP A 162 2.43 10.44 1.18
C ASP A 162 1.05 10.83 1.75
N GLN A 163 0.72 10.27 2.89
CA GLN A 163 -0.56 10.52 3.58
C GLN A 163 -0.60 11.85 4.34
N GLN A 164 0.48 12.63 4.32
CA GLN A 164 0.58 13.92 5.03
C GLN A 164 0.25 13.82 6.52
N PRO A 165 0.91 12.94 7.31
CA PRO A 165 0.57 12.68 8.71
C PRO A 165 0.67 13.94 9.59
N PHE A 166 1.56 14.86 9.26
CA PHE A 166 1.67 16.14 9.95
C PHE A 166 0.38 16.98 9.81
N ILE A 167 -0.17 17.06 8.59
CA ILE A 167 -1.42 17.80 8.34
C ILE A 167 -2.59 17.14 9.03
N GLN A 168 -2.67 15.80 8.98
CA GLN A 168 -3.71 15.04 9.67
C GLN A 168 -3.70 15.27 11.19
N GLY A 169 -2.52 15.40 11.78
CA GLY A 169 -2.40 15.70 13.21
C GLY A 169 -2.62 17.18 13.56
N TYR A 170 -2.36 18.10 12.62
CA TYR A 170 -2.50 19.54 12.82
C TYR A 170 -3.95 20.03 12.64
N MET A 171 -4.66 19.54 11.63
CA MET A 171 -6.02 20.00 11.30
C MET A 171 -7.07 19.81 12.39
N PRO A 172 -7.00 18.78 13.28
CA PRO A 172 -7.96 18.58 14.36
C PRO A 172 -7.81 19.55 15.56
N ILE A 173 -6.75 20.32 15.63
CA ILE A 173 -6.47 21.27 16.74
C ILE A 173 -7.18 22.59 16.51
#